data_1623743f892fde7e82c360fefa097698
#
_entry.id   1623743f892fde7e82c360fefa097698
#
_cell.length_a   1.000
_cell.length_b   1.000
_cell.length_c   1.000
_cell.angle_alpha   90.00
_cell.angle_beta   90.00
_cell.angle_gamma   90.00
#
_symmetry.space_group_name_H-M   'P 1'
#
loop_
_entity.id
_entity.type
_entity.pdbx_description
1 polymer ?
#
loop_
_entity_poly.entity_id
_entity_poly.type
_entity_poly.pdbx_seq_one_letter_code
_entity_poly.pdbx_strand_id
1 'polypeptide(L)'
;MQQLSLHLAENLAELDARFAASADYYAKEIRIYHCRGCIVLFDGMASLDSLWELLLDAASRQALQQPCPCTGQEVYERILHGSASPAESTPVEDLPDLVKRLTAGMAVLLLDGCAKGIAFSVQALKYRSVDEPEGEGNLRGSREGFADLLRVNLSLLRRLVRTDDLVLEVAQADTAAGTEYAICYCRGKADPAMVRQVRQTLAAAKPELLLDSSYFVPWLLPSRARLFTPVSYTQRPAAASAKLCEGRIVVLVNGSPSAMVLPALFCENFECLDDYASTAVFASFLRVLNYASFYLTVFLPGAFVCLAVYLPELIPPQLLYKIEAAEKATPLPLFAEMLLVILLLEVIREAGLRMPQSLGHSVSLVAALILGDAAIATGLMSTPVIFVASITSIAVFVTPALYEPATLLRIGVVVAAGLAGPVGLAGAFFVLLLSLSGTGMLGVPYLAQHPFPQSPLAEDGIIRRNYRHLSRKGFNIWQKRRPRA
;
A
#
# COMPACT_ATOMS: atom_id res chain seq x y z
N MET A 1 8.94 -29.10 22.07
CA MET A 1 7.76 -28.27 22.39
C MET A 1 8.10 -27.54 23.68
N GLN A 2 8.09 -26.21 23.66
CA GLN A 2 8.44 -25.40 24.82
C GLN A 2 7.14 -25.25 25.65
N GLN A 3 7.03 -26.05 26.71
CA GLN A 3 5.90 -26.00 27.63
C GLN A 3 5.93 -24.66 28.41
N LEU A 4 4.77 -24.21 28.85
CA LEU A 4 4.67 -23.04 29.73
C LEU A 4 5.31 -23.38 31.10
N SER A 5 6.06 -22.42 31.63
CA SER A 5 6.66 -22.52 32.97
C SER A 5 5.59 -22.28 34.05
N LEU A 6 5.80 -22.88 35.22
CA LEU A 6 5.03 -22.62 36.44
C LEU A 6 5.26 -21.18 36.94
N HIS A 7 6.37 -20.56 36.59
CA HIS A 7 6.71 -19.19 36.97
C HIS A 7 6.20 -18.19 35.92
N LEU A 8 5.25 -17.35 36.30
CA LEU A 8 4.69 -16.32 35.45
C LEU A 8 5.75 -15.41 34.83
N ALA A 9 6.78 -15.04 35.61
CA ALA A 9 7.85 -14.16 35.15
C ALA A 9 8.67 -14.72 33.97
N GLU A 10 8.88 -16.03 33.91
CA GLU A 10 9.60 -16.69 32.80
C GLU A 10 8.78 -16.65 31.51
N ASN A 11 7.48 -16.93 31.62
CA ASN A 11 6.58 -16.88 30.49
C ASN A 11 6.45 -15.46 29.92
N LEU A 12 6.37 -14.46 30.79
CA LEU A 12 6.33 -13.05 30.38
C LEU A 12 7.65 -12.60 29.74
N ALA A 13 8.79 -12.97 30.31
CA ALA A 13 10.10 -12.64 29.72
C ALA A 13 10.26 -13.21 28.28
N GLU A 14 9.76 -14.42 28.04
CA GLU A 14 9.77 -15.02 26.70
C GLU A 14 8.84 -14.30 25.73
N LEU A 15 7.64 -13.87 26.16
CA LEU A 15 6.71 -13.09 25.37
C LEU A 15 7.24 -11.69 25.09
N ASP A 16 7.83 -11.03 26.10
CA ASP A 16 8.43 -9.72 25.95
C ASP A 16 9.62 -9.76 24.98
N ALA A 17 10.45 -10.80 25.02
CA ALA A 17 11.53 -10.95 24.06
C ALA A 17 11.04 -11.06 22.61
N ARG A 18 9.82 -11.59 22.40
CA ARG A 18 9.19 -11.72 21.07
C ARG A 18 8.48 -10.47 20.63
N PHE A 19 7.74 -9.81 21.53
CA PHE A 19 6.77 -8.78 21.20
C PHE A 19 7.08 -7.38 21.72
N ALA A 20 8.13 -7.17 22.55
CA ALA A 20 8.46 -5.86 23.13
C ALA A 20 8.68 -4.73 22.11
N ALA A 21 9.09 -5.07 20.87
CA ALA A 21 9.22 -4.10 19.78
C ALA A 21 7.88 -3.73 19.12
N SER A 22 6.78 -4.39 19.48
CA SER A 22 5.46 -4.19 18.88
C SER A 22 4.58 -3.36 19.82
N ALA A 23 4.17 -2.18 19.38
CA ALA A 23 3.43 -1.22 20.21
C ALA A 23 1.98 -1.65 20.50
N ASP A 24 1.46 -2.62 19.78
CA ASP A 24 0.13 -3.20 19.99
C ASP A 24 0.13 -4.35 21.03
N TYR A 25 1.32 -4.82 21.45
CA TYR A 25 1.44 -5.83 22.50
C TYR A 25 1.15 -5.23 23.88
N TYR A 26 0.22 -5.84 24.57
CA TYR A 26 -0.24 -5.40 25.89
C TYR A 26 -0.19 -6.55 26.88
N ALA A 27 0.57 -6.38 27.95
CA ALA A 27 0.64 -7.29 29.08
C ALA A 27 0.33 -6.51 30.36
N LYS A 28 -0.72 -6.91 31.07
CA LYS A 28 -1.13 -6.27 32.32
C LYS A 28 -1.18 -7.27 33.46
N GLU A 29 -0.36 -7.05 34.47
CA GLU A 29 -0.45 -7.81 35.71
C GLU A 29 -1.76 -7.53 36.44
N ILE A 30 -2.42 -8.60 36.87
CA ILE A 30 -3.65 -8.56 37.65
C ILE A 30 -3.53 -9.49 38.84
N ARG A 31 -4.42 -9.32 39.80
CA ARG A 31 -4.60 -10.27 40.90
C ARG A 31 -6.03 -10.81 40.85
N ILE A 32 -6.14 -12.12 40.77
CA ILE A 32 -7.43 -12.81 40.84
C ILE A 32 -7.41 -13.61 42.13
N TYR A 33 -8.29 -13.27 43.07
CA TYR A 33 -8.21 -13.74 44.45
C TYR A 33 -6.85 -13.43 45.07
N HIS A 34 -6.07 -14.43 45.49
CA HIS A 34 -4.74 -14.27 46.06
C HIS A 34 -3.61 -14.60 45.07
N CYS A 35 -3.95 -15.05 43.86
CA CYS A 35 -2.95 -15.43 42.85
C CYS A 35 -2.57 -14.23 41.96
N ARG A 36 -1.29 -14.14 41.64
CA ARG A 36 -0.78 -13.24 40.61
C ARG A 36 -1.10 -13.83 39.23
N GLY A 37 -1.56 -13.01 38.33
CA GLY A 37 -1.76 -13.37 36.94
C GLY A 37 -1.39 -12.24 36.00
N CYS A 38 -1.33 -12.50 34.73
CA CYS A 38 -1.14 -11.51 33.69
C CYS A 38 -2.11 -11.76 32.54
N ILE A 39 -2.76 -10.70 32.08
CA ILE A 39 -3.53 -10.69 30.85
C ILE A 39 -2.62 -10.21 29.74
N VAL A 40 -2.55 -11.01 28.69
CA VAL A 40 -1.77 -10.71 27.48
C VAL A 40 -2.71 -10.66 26.30
N LEU A 41 -2.64 -9.60 25.51
CA LEU A 41 -3.47 -9.40 24.31
C LEU A 41 -2.80 -8.43 23.33
N PHE A 42 -3.31 -8.35 22.12
CA PHE A 42 -3.00 -7.27 21.18
C PHE A 42 -4.09 -6.20 21.20
N ASP A 43 -3.68 -4.95 21.40
CA ASP A 43 -4.57 -3.78 21.41
C ASP A 43 -5.29 -3.65 20.06
N GLY A 44 -6.58 -3.35 20.10
CA GLY A 44 -7.43 -3.26 18.93
C GLY A 44 -7.91 -4.61 18.34
N MET A 45 -7.41 -5.75 18.82
CA MET A 45 -7.90 -7.07 18.41
C MET A 45 -8.83 -7.72 19.43
N ALA A 46 -8.62 -7.48 20.73
CA ALA A 46 -9.45 -7.98 21.82
C ALA A 46 -10.14 -6.80 22.54
N SER A 47 -11.39 -7.03 23.02
CA SER A 47 -12.11 -6.05 23.83
C SER A 47 -11.70 -6.19 25.29
N LEU A 48 -11.07 -5.16 25.83
CA LEU A 48 -10.78 -5.07 27.26
C LEU A 48 -12.07 -4.98 28.08
N ASP A 49 -13.08 -4.26 27.59
CA ASP A 49 -14.36 -4.09 28.32
C ASP A 49 -15.07 -5.44 28.49
N SER A 50 -15.20 -6.22 27.41
CA SER A 50 -15.79 -7.55 27.47
C SER A 50 -14.99 -8.51 28.34
N LEU A 51 -13.67 -8.41 28.31
CA LEU A 51 -12.80 -9.23 29.15
C LEU A 51 -12.94 -8.87 30.65
N TRP A 52 -13.02 -7.58 30.97
CA TRP A 52 -13.23 -7.13 32.35
C TRP A 52 -14.60 -7.52 32.89
N GLU A 53 -15.64 -7.39 32.09
CA GLU A 53 -16.99 -7.86 32.48
C GLU A 53 -16.97 -9.35 32.81
N LEU A 54 -16.31 -10.18 31.97
CA LEU A 54 -16.19 -11.61 32.20
C LEU A 54 -15.41 -11.94 33.47
N LEU A 55 -14.29 -11.26 33.71
CA LEU A 55 -13.46 -11.51 34.90
C LEU A 55 -14.10 -11.00 36.19
N LEU A 56 -14.76 -9.82 36.15
CA LEU A 56 -15.46 -9.26 37.29
C LEU A 56 -16.71 -10.07 37.63
N ASP A 57 -17.46 -10.54 36.64
CA ASP A 57 -18.64 -11.38 36.86
C ASP A 57 -18.26 -12.73 37.48
N ALA A 58 -17.18 -13.35 36.98
CA ALA A 58 -16.63 -14.57 37.54
C ALA A 58 -16.12 -14.38 38.99
N ALA A 59 -15.51 -13.24 39.31
CA ALA A 59 -15.01 -12.94 40.64
C ALA A 59 -16.14 -12.57 41.63
N SER A 60 -17.17 -11.84 41.19
CA SER A 60 -18.24 -11.31 42.04
C SER A 60 -19.28 -12.36 42.41
N ARG A 61 -19.69 -13.22 41.45
CA ARG A 61 -20.76 -14.23 41.69
C ARG A 61 -20.31 -15.39 42.57
N GLN A 62 -19.04 -15.76 42.53
CA GLN A 62 -18.54 -16.91 43.27
C GLN A 62 -17.92 -16.58 44.64
N ALA A 63 -17.59 -15.30 44.91
CA ALA A 63 -17.07 -14.89 46.22
C ALA A 63 -18.01 -15.15 47.39
N LEU A 64 -19.30 -15.31 47.13
CA LEU A 64 -20.33 -15.48 48.16
C LEU A 64 -20.64 -16.92 48.56
N GLN A 65 -20.13 -17.94 47.84
CA GLN A 65 -20.60 -19.32 48.03
C GLN A 65 -19.51 -20.41 48.24
N GLN A 66 -18.24 -20.12 48.10
CA GLN A 66 -17.18 -21.14 48.26
C GLN A 66 -15.90 -20.56 48.85
N PRO A 67 -15.04 -21.38 49.55
CA PRO A 67 -13.77 -20.93 50.09
C PRO A 67 -12.87 -20.40 48.97
N CYS A 68 -12.12 -19.32 49.27
CA CYS A 68 -11.26 -18.64 48.32
C CYS A 68 -10.15 -19.58 47.81
N PRO A 69 -9.92 -19.75 46.51
CA PRO A 69 -8.86 -20.60 45.99
C PRO A 69 -7.49 -20.05 46.41
N CYS A 70 -6.58 -20.94 46.85
CA CYS A 70 -5.28 -20.54 47.36
C CYS A 70 -4.15 -20.79 46.36
N THR A 71 -4.38 -21.64 45.33
CA THR A 71 -3.35 -21.98 44.36
C THR A 71 -3.73 -21.53 42.93
N GLY A 72 -2.69 -21.24 42.10
CA GLY A 72 -2.91 -20.84 40.71
C GLY A 72 -3.66 -21.90 39.88
N GLN A 73 -3.46 -23.17 40.19
CA GLN A 73 -4.14 -24.31 39.54
C GLN A 73 -5.65 -24.30 39.89
N GLU A 74 -6.01 -24.07 41.15
CA GLU A 74 -7.43 -23.98 41.55
C GLU A 74 -8.14 -22.78 40.90
N VAL A 75 -7.46 -21.62 40.76
CA VAL A 75 -8.00 -20.45 40.07
C VAL A 75 -8.20 -20.77 38.59
N TYR A 76 -7.23 -21.45 37.96
CA TYR A 76 -7.30 -21.89 36.56
C TYR A 76 -8.53 -22.78 36.32
N GLU A 77 -8.70 -23.85 37.11
CA GLU A 77 -9.81 -24.79 36.94
C GLU A 77 -11.16 -24.12 37.18
N ARG A 78 -11.21 -23.21 38.15
CA ARG A 78 -12.44 -22.46 38.47
C ARG A 78 -12.84 -21.50 37.34
N ILE A 79 -11.89 -20.84 36.68
CA ILE A 79 -12.17 -19.94 35.55
C ILE A 79 -12.56 -20.76 34.31
N LEU A 80 -11.81 -21.86 34.04
CA LEU A 80 -12.04 -22.70 32.86
C LEU A 80 -13.37 -23.46 32.92
N HIS A 81 -13.71 -24.01 34.09
CA HIS A 81 -14.91 -24.86 34.30
C HIS A 81 -16.05 -24.15 35.03
N GLY A 82 -15.81 -22.98 35.58
CA GLY A 82 -16.82 -22.17 36.23
C GLY A 82 -17.75 -21.55 35.21
N SER A 83 -18.94 -22.08 35.14
CA SER A 83 -20.00 -21.86 34.13
C SER A 83 -20.52 -20.42 33.91
N ALA A 84 -19.74 -19.40 34.26
CA ALA A 84 -20.18 -18.00 34.20
C ALA A 84 -19.72 -17.24 32.97
N SER A 85 -18.87 -17.80 32.10
CA SER A 85 -18.40 -17.10 30.92
C SER A 85 -19.10 -17.59 29.66
N PRO A 86 -19.93 -16.75 29.02
CA PRO A 86 -20.48 -17.03 27.70
C PRO A 86 -19.41 -16.99 26.59
N ALA A 87 -18.18 -16.52 26.88
CA ALA A 87 -17.07 -16.53 25.95
C ALA A 87 -16.45 -17.93 25.90
N GLU A 88 -16.15 -18.39 24.70
CA GLU A 88 -15.36 -19.60 24.50
C GLU A 88 -13.99 -19.44 25.18
N SER A 89 -13.80 -20.10 26.31
CA SER A 89 -12.51 -20.21 26.99
C SER A 89 -11.84 -21.52 26.56
N THR A 90 -10.61 -21.43 26.12
CA THR A 90 -9.85 -22.59 25.65
C THR A 90 -8.52 -22.71 26.41
N PRO A 91 -8.12 -23.92 26.86
CA PRO A 91 -6.83 -24.11 27.51
C PRO A 91 -5.67 -23.89 26.54
N VAL A 92 -4.58 -23.37 27.06
CA VAL A 92 -3.31 -23.15 26.35
C VAL A 92 -2.23 -23.91 27.13
N GLU A 93 -1.55 -24.87 26.49
CA GLU A 93 -0.61 -25.76 27.17
C GLU A 93 0.86 -25.47 26.81
N ASP A 94 1.09 -24.91 25.64
CA ASP A 94 2.44 -24.61 25.17
C ASP A 94 2.57 -23.18 24.62
N LEU A 95 3.82 -22.70 24.54
CA LEU A 95 4.15 -21.36 24.08
C LEU A 95 3.77 -21.14 22.59
N PRO A 96 3.99 -22.08 21.66
CA PRO A 96 3.54 -21.93 20.27
C PRO A 96 2.01 -21.76 20.13
N ASP A 97 1.21 -22.51 20.91
CA ASP A 97 -0.25 -22.37 20.90
C ASP A 97 -0.67 -21.02 21.50
N LEU A 98 0.02 -20.57 22.57
CA LEU A 98 -0.18 -19.24 23.14
C LEU A 98 0.04 -18.13 22.09
N VAL A 99 1.16 -18.13 21.40
CA VAL A 99 1.50 -17.17 20.35
C VAL A 99 0.47 -17.22 19.21
N LYS A 100 0.08 -18.42 18.79
CA LYS A 100 -0.94 -18.62 17.75
C LYS A 100 -2.29 -18.02 18.14
N ARG A 101 -2.72 -18.17 19.39
CA ARG A 101 -4.00 -17.62 19.87
C ARG A 101 -3.93 -16.11 20.06
N LEU A 102 -2.83 -15.59 20.58
CA LEU A 102 -2.62 -14.13 20.65
C LEU A 102 -2.67 -13.49 19.27
N THR A 103 -1.95 -14.05 18.29
CA THR A 103 -1.95 -13.52 16.91
C THR A 103 -3.28 -13.73 16.19
N ALA A 104 -4.13 -14.64 16.68
CA ALA A 104 -5.52 -14.77 16.23
C ALA A 104 -6.48 -13.75 16.87
N GLY A 105 -6.01 -12.91 17.81
CA GLY A 105 -6.80 -11.86 18.45
C GLY A 105 -7.53 -12.30 19.72
N MET A 106 -7.09 -13.38 20.34
CA MET A 106 -7.60 -13.80 21.65
C MET A 106 -6.82 -13.10 22.77
N ALA A 107 -7.49 -12.84 23.90
CA ALA A 107 -6.81 -12.48 25.13
C ALA A 107 -6.40 -13.73 25.89
N VAL A 108 -5.18 -13.79 26.43
CA VAL A 108 -4.69 -14.93 27.19
C VAL A 108 -4.41 -14.53 28.62
N LEU A 109 -4.96 -15.28 29.56
CA LEU A 109 -4.68 -15.16 30.99
C LEU A 109 -3.62 -16.20 31.38
N LEU A 110 -2.53 -15.75 31.97
CA LEU A 110 -1.50 -16.56 32.59
C LEU A 110 -1.56 -16.37 34.10
N LEU A 111 -1.43 -17.45 34.86
CA LEU A 111 -1.49 -17.45 36.32
C LEU A 111 -0.19 -18.00 36.89
N ASP A 112 0.30 -17.38 37.96
CA ASP A 112 1.49 -17.87 38.67
C ASP A 112 1.17 -19.18 39.39
N GLY A 113 2.09 -20.13 39.31
CA GLY A 113 1.90 -21.50 39.85
C GLY A 113 1.03 -22.40 38.95
N CYS A 114 0.73 -22.00 37.70
CA CYS A 114 0.02 -22.82 36.72
C CYS A 114 0.81 -22.91 35.41
N ALA A 115 1.11 -24.14 34.94
CA ALA A 115 1.81 -24.35 33.66
C ALA A 115 0.87 -24.30 32.43
N LYS A 116 -0.34 -23.75 32.60
CA LYS A 116 -1.34 -23.61 31.56
C LYS A 116 -1.91 -22.20 31.55
N GLY A 117 -2.25 -21.69 30.36
CA GLY A 117 -2.97 -20.44 30.19
C GLY A 117 -4.43 -20.65 29.78
N ILE A 118 -5.23 -19.62 29.85
CA ILE A 118 -6.62 -19.62 29.36
C ILE A 118 -6.74 -18.56 28.27
N ALA A 119 -7.10 -18.97 27.06
CA ALA A 119 -7.39 -18.04 25.97
C ALA A 119 -8.91 -17.75 25.91
N PHE A 120 -9.25 -16.47 25.86
CA PHE A 120 -10.63 -15.97 25.76
C PHE A 120 -10.88 -15.43 24.37
N SER A 121 -11.99 -15.91 23.76
CA SER A 121 -12.46 -15.41 22.45
C SER A 121 -13.26 -14.12 22.64
N VAL A 122 -12.59 -13.04 23.03
CA VAL A 122 -13.17 -11.70 23.24
C VAL A 122 -12.82 -10.76 22.10
N GLN A 123 -12.92 -11.25 20.88
CA GLN A 123 -12.67 -10.44 19.70
C GLN A 123 -13.72 -9.33 19.60
N ALA A 124 -13.29 -8.08 19.69
CA ALA A 124 -14.15 -6.92 19.48
C ALA A 124 -13.48 -5.98 18.49
N LEU A 125 -13.61 -6.32 17.26
CA LEU A 125 -13.23 -5.47 16.16
C LEU A 125 -14.35 -4.43 15.99
N LYS A 126 -14.17 -3.25 16.60
CA LYS A 126 -15.09 -2.11 16.41
C LYS A 126 -14.90 -1.54 15.01
N TYR A 127 -15.44 -2.21 13.99
CA TYR A 127 -15.42 -1.76 12.59
C TYR A 127 -16.53 -0.75 12.30
N ARG A 128 -16.52 0.40 12.92
CA ARG A 128 -17.53 1.43 12.61
C ARG A 128 -17.20 2.35 11.44
N SER A 129 -16.08 2.17 10.73
CA SER A 129 -15.71 3.04 9.61
C SER A 129 -14.61 2.49 8.70
N VAL A 130 -14.68 1.19 8.35
CA VAL A 130 -13.82 0.64 7.30
C VAL A 130 -14.60 0.72 6.00
N ASP A 131 -14.45 1.82 5.29
CA ASP A 131 -15.08 2.06 4.00
C ASP A 131 -14.23 1.49 2.86
N GLU A 132 -14.86 1.29 1.70
CA GLU A 132 -14.15 0.88 0.50
C GLU A 132 -13.31 2.06 -0.01
N PRO A 133 -12.01 1.87 -0.34
CA PRO A 133 -11.16 2.94 -0.83
C PRO A 133 -11.69 3.50 -2.16
N GLU A 134 -11.90 4.81 -2.22
CA GLU A 134 -12.36 5.47 -3.45
C GLU A 134 -11.28 5.47 -4.55
N GLY A 135 -9.99 5.50 -4.17
CA GLY A 135 -8.86 5.59 -5.09
C GLY A 135 -8.37 4.25 -5.67
N GLU A 136 -8.75 3.11 -5.04
CA GLU A 136 -8.26 1.78 -5.42
C GLU A 136 -9.43 0.80 -5.56
N GLY A 137 -10.17 0.83 -6.68
CA GLY A 137 -11.25 -0.11 -6.94
C GLY A 137 -10.74 -1.51 -7.25
N ASN A 138 -11.32 -2.56 -6.63
CA ASN A 138 -11.09 -3.96 -6.95
C ASN A 138 -12.39 -4.65 -7.36
N LEU A 139 -12.30 -5.50 -8.37
CA LEU A 139 -13.43 -6.35 -8.80
C LEU A 139 -13.62 -7.55 -7.85
N ARG A 140 -12.53 -8.07 -7.29
CA ARG A 140 -12.50 -9.26 -6.43
C ARG A 140 -11.59 -9.04 -5.23
N GLY A 141 -11.88 -9.72 -4.12
CA GLY A 141 -11.07 -9.68 -2.91
C GLY A 141 -11.65 -8.80 -1.82
N SER A 142 -10.83 -8.41 -0.84
CA SER A 142 -11.24 -7.58 0.27
C SER A 142 -11.57 -6.16 -0.20
N ARG A 143 -12.69 -5.63 0.27
CA ARG A 143 -13.11 -4.24 0.04
C ARG A 143 -12.72 -3.31 1.17
N GLU A 144 -12.05 -3.84 2.19
CA GLU A 144 -11.61 -3.06 3.33
C GLU A 144 -10.51 -2.07 2.94
N GLY A 145 -10.69 -0.82 3.35
CA GLY A 145 -9.70 0.25 3.30
C GLY A 145 -9.08 0.54 4.66
N PHE A 146 -7.99 1.29 4.68
CA PHE A 146 -7.49 1.90 5.90
C PHE A 146 -8.43 3.03 6.36
N ALA A 147 -8.51 3.23 7.68
CA ALA A 147 -9.21 4.31 8.33
C ALA A 147 -8.26 5.46 8.69
N ASP A 148 -8.80 6.59 9.13
CA ASP A 148 -7.98 7.72 9.60
C ASP A 148 -7.25 7.40 10.92
N LEU A 149 -7.81 6.54 11.77
CA LEU A 149 -7.23 6.20 13.06
C LEU A 149 -6.10 5.17 12.93
N LEU A 150 -4.89 5.55 13.35
CA LEU A 150 -3.71 4.70 13.29
C LEU A 150 -3.90 3.35 13.98
N ARG A 151 -4.48 3.31 15.19
CA ARG A 151 -4.69 2.07 15.95
C ARG A 151 -5.59 1.07 15.24
N VAL A 152 -6.63 1.56 14.53
CA VAL A 152 -7.48 0.71 13.70
C VAL A 152 -6.67 0.10 12.57
N ASN A 153 -5.84 0.89 11.90
CA ASN A 153 -5.00 0.44 10.80
C ASN A 153 -3.97 -0.62 11.23
N LEU A 154 -3.38 -0.45 12.41
CA LEU A 154 -2.46 -1.46 12.98
C LEU A 154 -3.18 -2.77 13.27
N SER A 155 -4.40 -2.72 13.82
CA SER A 155 -5.20 -3.92 14.08
C SER A 155 -5.60 -4.65 12.79
N LEU A 156 -5.91 -3.91 11.71
CA LEU A 156 -6.19 -4.49 10.38
C LEU A 156 -4.96 -5.24 9.83
N LEU A 157 -3.75 -4.68 9.93
CA LEU A 157 -2.52 -5.35 9.52
C LEU A 157 -2.25 -6.59 10.37
N ARG A 158 -2.38 -6.49 11.69
CA ARG A 158 -2.19 -7.63 12.61
C ARG A 158 -3.15 -8.77 12.33
N ARG A 159 -4.40 -8.46 12.02
CA ARG A 159 -5.43 -9.45 11.67
C ARG A 159 -5.09 -10.21 10.38
N LEU A 160 -4.54 -9.53 9.37
CA LEU A 160 -4.18 -10.13 8.09
C LEU A 160 -2.86 -10.88 8.16
N VAL A 161 -1.87 -10.36 8.90
CA VAL A 161 -0.54 -10.95 9.08
C VAL A 161 -0.41 -11.53 10.47
N ARG A 162 -0.91 -12.74 10.65
CA ARG A 162 -0.97 -13.47 11.94
C ARG A 162 0.35 -14.18 12.24
N THR A 163 1.42 -13.41 12.44
CA THR A 163 2.74 -13.93 12.77
C THR A 163 3.37 -13.10 13.89
N ASP A 164 4.20 -13.73 14.69
CA ASP A 164 5.05 -13.09 15.71
C ASP A 164 6.19 -12.26 15.09
N ASP A 165 6.51 -12.50 13.81
CA ASP A 165 7.49 -11.72 13.07
C ASP A 165 7.01 -10.30 12.71
N LEU A 166 5.70 -10.04 12.73
CA LEU A 166 5.18 -8.71 12.43
C LEU A 166 5.47 -7.75 13.60
N VAL A 167 6.20 -6.70 13.30
CA VAL A 167 6.54 -5.62 14.24
C VAL A 167 5.86 -4.34 13.81
N LEU A 168 5.16 -3.71 14.75
CA LEU A 168 4.42 -2.46 14.59
C LEU A 168 5.01 -1.43 15.57
N GLU A 169 5.99 -0.64 15.12
CA GLU A 169 6.65 0.38 15.94
C GLU A 169 5.89 1.69 15.83
N VAL A 170 5.35 2.20 16.92
CA VAL A 170 4.71 3.51 16.98
C VAL A 170 5.69 4.53 17.54
N ALA A 171 5.78 5.67 16.89
CA ALA A 171 6.58 6.79 17.29
C ALA A 171 5.79 8.09 17.11
N GLN A 172 6.21 9.12 17.82
CA GLN A 172 5.64 10.46 17.71
C GLN A 172 6.57 11.33 16.87
N ALA A 173 6.03 12.06 15.90
CA ALA A 173 6.80 13.00 15.09
C ALA A 173 7.12 14.26 15.89
N ASP A 174 8.31 14.82 15.67
CA ASP A 174 8.73 16.11 16.25
C ASP A 174 8.04 17.26 15.49
N THR A 175 6.73 17.38 15.72
CA THR A 175 5.83 18.36 15.11
C THR A 175 5.08 19.10 16.19
N ALA A 176 4.54 20.29 15.90
CA ALA A 176 3.72 21.05 16.83
C ALA A 176 2.47 20.26 17.31
N ALA A 177 1.94 19.37 16.46
CA ALA A 177 0.78 18.54 16.76
C ALA A 177 1.14 17.21 17.46
N GLY A 178 2.43 16.82 17.50
CA GLY A 178 2.85 15.53 18.06
C GLY A 178 2.20 14.33 17.38
N THR A 179 2.01 14.39 16.07
CA THR A 179 1.28 13.34 15.30
C THR A 179 1.99 11.99 15.43
N GLU A 180 1.24 10.96 15.77
CA GLU A 180 1.74 9.58 15.84
C GLU A 180 1.88 9.00 14.43
N TYR A 181 2.94 8.21 14.22
CA TYR A 181 3.13 7.41 13.02
C TYR A 181 3.64 6.01 13.40
N ALA A 182 3.43 5.05 12.52
CA ALA A 182 3.90 3.69 12.72
C ALA A 182 4.81 3.23 11.58
N ILE A 183 5.88 2.50 11.95
CA ILE A 183 6.76 1.77 11.04
C ILE A 183 6.44 0.29 11.20
N CYS A 184 5.90 -0.32 10.15
CA CYS A 184 5.48 -1.71 10.15
C CYS A 184 6.42 -2.53 9.26
N TYR A 185 6.89 -3.68 9.75
CA TYR A 185 7.75 -4.59 8.99
C TYR A 185 7.70 -6.00 9.53
N CYS A 186 8.07 -7.01 8.73
CA CYS A 186 8.22 -8.39 9.18
C CYS A 186 9.68 -8.68 9.53
N ARG A 187 9.92 -9.09 10.79
CA ARG A 187 11.23 -9.52 11.29
C ARG A 187 11.72 -10.73 10.47
N GLY A 188 12.99 -10.76 10.14
CA GLY A 188 13.55 -11.85 9.32
C GLY A 188 13.30 -11.76 7.82
N LYS A 189 12.32 -10.95 7.36
CA LYS A 189 12.07 -10.67 5.95
C LYS A 189 12.58 -9.29 5.53
N ALA A 190 12.32 -8.25 6.31
CA ALA A 190 12.87 -6.91 6.07
C ALA A 190 14.38 -6.87 6.40
N ASP A 191 15.14 -6.11 5.61
CA ASP A 191 16.56 -5.88 5.89
C ASP A 191 16.70 -4.99 7.13
N PRO A 192 17.37 -5.46 8.21
CA PRO A 192 17.55 -4.67 9.42
C PRO A 192 18.29 -3.34 9.20
N ALA A 193 19.18 -3.27 8.20
CA ALA A 193 19.90 -2.04 7.88
C ALA A 193 18.94 -0.98 7.35
N MET A 194 17.99 -1.40 6.53
CA MET A 194 16.98 -0.53 5.96
C MET A 194 15.97 -0.05 6.99
N VAL A 195 15.48 -0.95 7.83
CA VAL A 195 14.59 -0.56 8.94
C VAL A 195 15.25 0.50 9.81
N ARG A 196 16.54 0.32 10.15
CA ARG A 196 17.31 1.33 10.91
C ARG A 196 17.41 2.66 10.17
N GLN A 197 17.70 2.63 8.86
CA GLN A 197 17.82 3.83 8.05
C GLN A 197 16.48 4.58 7.97
N VAL A 198 15.37 3.87 7.71
CA VAL A 198 14.02 4.48 7.68
C VAL A 198 13.70 5.08 9.03
N ARG A 199 13.88 4.33 10.13
CA ARG A 199 13.63 4.82 11.50
C ARG A 199 14.43 6.09 11.80
N GLN A 200 15.72 6.10 11.50
CA GLN A 200 16.58 7.27 11.73
C GLN A 200 16.15 8.47 10.88
N THR A 201 15.80 8.23 9.62
CA THR A 201 15.36 9.30 8.71
C THR A 201 14.03 9.90 9.17
N LEU A 202 13.05 9.07 9.54
CA LEU A 202 11.76 9.55 10.03
C LEU A 202 11.86 10.26 11.38
N ALA A 203 12.69 9.76 12.29
CA ALA A 203 12.94 10.40 13.56
C ALA A 203 13.69 11.74 13.44
N ALA A 204 14.52 11.90 12.39
CA ALA A 204 15.23 13.16 12.10
C ALA A 204 14.37 14.14 11.29
N ALA A 205 13.27 13.69 10.71
CA ALA A 205 12.36 14.54 9.95
C ALA A 205 11.61 15.49 10.88
N LYS A 206 11.61 16.78 10.54
CA LYS A 206 10.94 17.84 11.30
C LYS A 206 9.98 18.61 10.40
N PRO A 207 8.89 17.99 9.96
CA PRO A 207 7.83 18.72 9.29
C PRO A 207 7.11 19.61 10.31
N GLU A 208 6.69 20.80 9.92
CA GLU A 208 5.89 21.68 10.80
C GLU A 208 4.58 21.00 11.22
N LEU A 209 3.95 20.31 10.26
CA LEU A 209 2.73 19.54 10.46
C LEU A 209 2.81 18.23 9.65
N LEU A 210 2.36 17.12 10.23
CA LEU A 210 2.33 15.81 9.58
C LEU A 210 0.87 15.35 9.43
N LEU A 211 0.32 15.45 8.22
CA LEU A 211 -1.06 15.06 7.92
C LEU A 211 -1.14 13.75 7.13
N ASP A 212 -0.09 13.40 6.40
CA ASP A 212 -0.03 12.19 5.57
C ASP A 212 1.40 11.64 5.52
N SER A 213 1.53 10.36 5.19
CA SER A 213 2.83 9.70 5.07
C SER A 213 3.71 10.26 3.96
N SER A 214 3.13 10.89 2.93
CA SER A 214 3.84 11.54 1.83
C SER A 214 4.72 12.71 2.28
N TYR A 215 4.39 13.36 3.40
CA TYR A 215 5.21 14.43 3.96
C TYR A 215 6.62 13.97 4.37
N PHE A 216 6.85 12.69 4.58
CA PHE A 216 8.20 12.15 4.85
C PHE A 216 9.07 11.98 3.60
N VAL A 217 8.50 12.01 2.40
CA VAL A 217 9.22 11.76 1.14
C VAL A 217 10.44 12.67 0.93
N PRO A 218 10.39 13.99 1.22
CA PRO A 218 11.56 14.86 1.06
C PRO A 218 12.79 14.47 1.90
N TRP A 219 12.58 13.86 3.06
CA TRP A 219 13.69 13.37 3.92
C TRP A 219 14.17 11.98 3.49
N LEU A 220 13.27 11.15 3.00
CA LEU A 220 13.60 9.83 2.47
C LEU A 220 14.33 9.91 1.14
N LEU A 221 14.05 10.94 0.33
CA LEU A 221 14.60 11.16 -1.01
C LEU A 221 15.21 12.57 -1.12
N PRO A 222 16.47 12.76 -0.75
CA PRO A 222 17.09 14.10 -0.67
C PRO A 222 17.29 14.80 -2.01
N SER A 223 17.09 14.11 -3.15
CA SER A 223 17.22 14.72 -4.48
C SER A 223 15.93 15.37 -4.94
N ARG A 224 15.94 16.69 -5.19
CA ARG A 224 14.79 17.50 -5.56
C ARG A 224 14.30 17.32 -7.00
N ALA A 225 15.10 16.74 -7.88
CA ALA A 225 14.79 16.66 -9.32
C ALA A 225 14.56 15.23 -9.79
N ARG A 226 13.64 14.50 -9.15
CA ARG A 226 13.28 13.14 -9.59
C ARG A 226 11.89 13.16 -10.21
N LEU A 227 11.79 12.59 -11.42
CA LEU A 227 10.51 12.36 -12.09
C LEU A 227 9.75 11.18 -11.47
N PHE A 228 10.48 10.16 -10.99
CA PHE A 228 9.91 8.98 -10.40
C PHE A 228 10.29 8.85 -8.93
N THR A 229 9.32 8.50 -8.11
CA THR A 229 9.52 8.23 -6.68
C THR A 229 9.45 6.73 -6.42
N PRO A 230 10.49 6.12 -5.81
CA PRO A 230 10.48 4.68 -5.47
C PRO A 230 9.71 4.44 -4.17
N VAL A 231 8.54 5.05 -4.07
CA VAL A 231 7.58 4.98 -2.97
C VAL A 231 6.23 4.68 -3.58
N SER A 232 5.50 3.75 -3.05
CA SER A 232 4.10 3.51 -3.42
C SER A 232 3.17 3.77 -2.26
N TYR A 233 1.93 4.08 -2.58
CA TYR A 233 0.87 4.32 -1.61
C TYR A 233 -0.25 3.31 -1.84
N THR A 234 -0.89 2.88 -0.76
CA THR A 234 -2.06 2.03 -0.83
C THR A 234 -3.03 2.37 0.29
N GLN A 235 -4.30 2.37 -0.01
CA GLN A 235 -5.38 2.50 0.96
C GLN A 235 -5.90 1.13 1.42
N ARG A 236 -5.32 0.01 0.89
CA ARG A 236 -5.79 -1.34 1.16
C ARG A 236 -4.89 -2.09 2.16
N PRO A 237 -5.42 -2.50 3.32
CA PRO A 237 -4.68 -3.33 4.27
C PRO A 237 -4.17 -4.64 3.65
N ALA A 238 -4.94 -5.22 2.72
CA ALA A 238 -4.55 -6.46 2.02
C ALA A 238 -3.29 -6.26 1.16
N ALA A 239 -3.20 -5.15 0.40
CA ALA A 239 -2.02 -4.81 -0.39
C ALA A 239 -0.80 -4.55 0.50
N ALA A 240 -0.96 -3.73 1.53
CA ALA A 240 0.12 -3.44 2.50
C ALA A 240 0.62 -4.72 3.18
N SER A 241 -0.28 -5.62 3.58
CA SER A 241 0.06 -6.92 4.19
C SER A 241 0.86 -7.82 3.26
N ALA A 242 0.49 -7.89 1.97
CA ALA A 242 1.26 -8.63 0.97
C ALA A 242 2.68 -8.08 0.85
N LYS A 243 2.84 -6.75 0.80
CA LYS A 243 4.14 -6.07 0.71
C LYS A 243 5.00 -6.28 1.98
N LEU A 244 4.40 -6.29 3.17
CA LEU A 244 5.08 -6.66 4.41
C LEU A 244 5.63 -8.09 4.34
N CYS A 245 4.84 -9.03 3.80
CA CYS A 245 5.27 -10.40 3.61
C CYS A 245 6.40 -10.56 2.57
N GLU A 246 6.59 -9.59 1.67
CA GLU A 246 7.70 -9.49 0.72
C GLU A 246 8.97 -8.87 1.33
N GLY A 247 8.94 -8.47 2.60
CA GLY A 247 10.08 -7.86 3.30
C GLY A 247 10.17 -6.34 3.13
N ARG A 248 9.09 -5.68 2.77
CA ARG A 248 9.01 -4.20 2.68
C ARG A 248 8.65 -3.58 4.01
N ILE A 249 8.83 -2.28 4.07
CA ILE A 249 8.44 -1.45 5.20
C ILE A 249 7.20 -0.67 4.80
N VAL A 250 6.23 -0.64 5.69
CA VAL A 250 5.00 0.15 5.55
C VAL A 250 4.99 1.23 6.63
N VAL A 251 4.73 2.46 6.23
CA VAL A 251 4.61 3.59 7.14
C VAL A 251 3.18 4.11 7.11
N LEU A 252 2.58 4.22 8.29
CA LEU A 252 1.23 4.76 8.52
C LEU A 252 1.32 6.02 9.36
N VAL A 253 0.47 6.99 9.10
CA VAL A 253 0.37 8.24 9.88
C VAL A 253 -1.05 8.37 10.41
N ASN A 254 -1.18 8.81 11.65
CA ASN A 254 -2.49 9.05 12.25
C ASN A 254 -3.19 10.23 11.56
N GLY A 255 -4.43 10.05 11.17
CA GLY A 255 -5.22 11.02 10.40
C GLY A 255 -5.19 10.83 8.88
N SER A 256 -4.51 9.77 8.39
CA SER A 256 -4.47 9.44 6.95
C SER A 256 -4.82 7.97 6.70
N PRO A 257 -5.74 7.67 5.76
CA PRO A 257 -6.07 6.32 5.34
C PRO A 257 -5.07 5.75 4.33
N SER A 258 -3.95 6.43 4.09
CA SER A 258 -2.95 6.05 3.09
C SER A 258 -1.70 5.47 3.74
N ALA A 259 -1.34 4.25 3.37
CA ALA A 259 -0.11 3.59 3.78
C ALA A 259 0.99 3.80 2.74
N MET A 260 2.13 4.30 3.17
CA MET A 260 3.34 4.42 2.36
C MET A 260 4.13 3.12 2.40
N VAL A 261 4.48 2.55 1.26
CA VAL A 261 5.24 1.30 1.12
C VAL A 261 6.63 1.59 0.55
N LEU A 262 7.66 1.08 1.22
CA LEU A 262 9.07 1.32 0.94
C LEU A 262 9.88 0.01 0.86
N PRO A 263 10.80 -0.12 -0.11
CA PRO A 263 10.89 0.59 -1.36
C PRO A 263 9.88 0.07 -2.38
N ALA A 264 9.41 0.91 -3.30
CA ALA A 264 8.57 0.50 -4.42
C ALA A 264 9.42 0.18 -5.66
N LEU A 265 8.88 -0.65 -6.56
CA LEU A 265 9.48 -0.99 -7.84
C LEU A 265 8.62 -0.44 -8.99
N PHE A 266 9.27 -0.12 -10.11
CA PHE A 266 8.57 0.43 -11.28
C PHE A 266 7.45 -0.47 -11.82
N CYS A 267 7.70 -1.78 -11.87
CA CYS A 267 6.72 -2.76 -12.36
C CYS A 267 5.43 -2.82 -11.53
N GLU A 268 5.50 -2.49 -10.24
CA GLU A 268 4.36 -2.56 -9.34
C GLU A 268 3.27 -1.54 -9.67
N ASN A 269 3.62 -0.47 -10.37
CA ASN A 269 2.63 0.50 -10.84
C ASN A 269 1.71 -0.07 -11.95
N PHE A 270 2.06 -1.23 -12.51
CA PHE A 270 1.29 -1.94 -13.55
C PHE A 270 0.58 -3.18 -13.03
N GLU A 271 0.74 -3.48 -11.74
CA GLU A 271 0.15 -4.64 -11.06
C GLU A 271 -1.10 -4.22 -10.29
N CYS A 272 -2.12 -5.09 -10.32
CA CYS A 272 -3.33 -4.94 -9.53
C CYS A 272 -3.55 -6.16 -8.65
N LEU A 273 -4.22 -6.00 -7.51
CA LEU A 273 -4.63 -7.14 -6.66
C LEU A 273 -5.51 -8.15 -7.42
N ASP A 274 -6.34 -7.67 -8.33
CA ASP A 274 -7.19 -8.51 -9.18
C ASP A 274 -6.41 -9.46 -10.10
N ASP A 275 -5.15 -9.13 -10.41
CA ASP A 275 -4.29 -9.99 -11.22
C ASP A 275 -4.14 -11.37 -10.57
N TYR A 276 -4.03 -11.42 -9.23
CA TYR A 276 -3.85 -12.66 -8.48
C TYR A 276 -5.14 -13.49 -8.37
N ALA A 277 -6.29 -12.87 -8.55
CA ALA A 277 -7.59 -13.53 -8.60
C ALA A 277 -7.98 -14.01 -9.99
N SER A 278 -7.22 -13.62 -11.03
CA SER A 278 -7.45 -13.93 -12.43
C SER A 278 -6.55 -15.06 -12.93
N THR A 279 -6.82 -15.58 -14.14
CA THR A 279 -5.92 -16.56 -14.79
C THR A 279 -4.59 -15.89 -15.16
N ALA A 280 -3.48 -16.64 -15.12
CA ALA A 280 -2.15 -16.11 -15.40
C ALA A 280 -2.04 -15.49 -16.81
N VAL A 281 -2.72 -16.06 -17.79
CA VAL A 281 -2.72 -15.56 -19.17
C VAL A 281 -3.43 -14.20 -19.26
N PHE A 282 -4.61 -14.09 -18.65
CA PHE A 282 -5.37 -12.85 -18.66
C PHE A 282 -4.68 -11.73 -17.86
N ALA A 283 -4.13 -12.04 -16.70
CA ALA A 283 -3.35 -11.08 -15.91
C ALA A 283 -2.11 -10.59 -16.69
N SER A 284 -1.40 -11.50 -17.39
CA SER A 284 -0.27 -11.10 -18.25
C SER A 284 -0.70 -10.19 -19.38
N PHE A 285 -1.84 -10.47 -20.02
CA PHE A 285 -2.41 -9.61 -21.05
C PHE A 285 -2.73 -8.22 -20.52
N LEU A 286 -3.38 -8.12 -19.35
CA LEU A 286 -3.69 -6.82 -18.73
C LEU A 286 -2.42 -6.05 -18.37
N ARG A 287 -1.39 -6.72 -17.84
CA ARG A 287 -0.12 -6.06 -17.55
C ARG A 287 0.55 -5.51 -18.82
N VAL A 288 0.59 -6.28 -19.90
CA VAL A 288 1.09 -5.77 -21.19
C VAL A 288 0.29 -4.56 -21.67
N LEU A 289 -1.04 -4.59 -21.51
CA LEU A 289 -1.91 -3.46 -21.84
C LEU A 289 -1.59 -2.23 -20.99
N ASN A 290 -1.37 -2.40 -19.68
CA ASN A 290 -1.01 -1.32 -18.76
C ASN A 290 0.33 -0.67 -19.14
N TYR A 291 1.36 -1.49 -19.45
CA TYR A 291 2.63 -0.98 -19.98
C TYR A 291 2.45 -0.23 -21.30
N ALA A 292 1.70 -0.80 -22.24
CA ALA A 292 1.41 -0.14 -23.52
C ALA A 292 0.68 1.18 -23.33
N SER A 293 -0.28 1.24 -22.39
CA SER A 293 -1.02 2.47 -22.06
C SER A 293 -0.10 3.56 -21.52
N PHE A 294 0.85 3.22 -20.64
CA PHE A 294 1.85 4.17 -20.15
C PHE A 294 2.71 4.75 -21.30
N TYR A 295 3.27 3.90 -22.16
CA TYR A 295 4.07 4.36 -23.29
C TYR A 295 3.24 5.15 -24.32
N LEU A 296 1.99 4.75 -24.58
CA LEU A 296 1.07 5.51 -25.41
C LEU A 296 0.80 6.90 -24.83
N THR A 297 0.53 6.98 -23.52
CA THR A 297 0.29 8.25 -22.84
C THR A 297 1.47 9.21 -23.00
N VAL A 298 2.70 8.72 -22.83
CA VAL A 298 3.91 9.54 -22.84
C VAL A 298 4.33 9.89 -24.27
N PHE A 299 4.35 8.93 -25.18
CA PHE A 299 5.02 9.10 -26.48
C PHE A 299 4.08 9.36 -27.66
N LEU A 300 2.81 8.91 -27.62
CA LEU A 300 1.93 8.99 -28.80
C LEU A 300 1.71 10.42 -29.30
N PRO A 301 1.46 11.45 -28.45
CA PRO A 301 1.27 12.82 -28.92
C PRO A 301 2.52 13.38 -29.60
N GLY A 302 3.70 13.19 -28.97
CA GLY A 302 4.97 13.64 -29.57
C GLY A 302 5.35 12.87 -30.82
N ALA A 303 5.07 11.55 -30.85
CA ALA A 303 5.28 10.73 -32.07
C ALA A 303 4.36 11.19 -33.22
N PHE A 304 3.11 11.53 -32.92
CA PHE A 304 2.20 12.08 -33.93
C PHE A 304 2.71 13.40 -34.49
N VAL A 305 3.13 14.34 -33.65
CA VAL A 305 3.73 15.60 -34.08
C VAL A 305 5.00 15.36 -34.90
N CYS A 306 5.88 14.47 -34.44
CA CYS A 306 7.11 14.12 -35.13
C CYS A 306 6.83 13.55 -36.53
N LEU A 307 5.91 12.60 -36.64
CA LEU A 307 5.54 11.95 -37.91
C LEU A 307 4.89 12.94 -38.87
N ALA A 308 3.93 13.75 -38.40
CA ALA A 308 3.21 14.64 -39.26
C ALA A 308 4.05 15.82 -39.78
N VAL A 309 4.95 16.37 -38.93
CA VAL A 309 5.77 17.56 -39.29
C VAL A 309 7.10 17.22 -39.94
N TYR A 310 7.80 16.18 -39.42
CA TYR A 310 9.19 15.89 -39.82
C TYR A 310 9.34 14.64 -40.70
N LEU A 311 8.40 13.69 -40.61
CA LEU A 311 8.50 12.42 -41.35
C LEU A 311 7.16 12.06 -42.03
N PRO A 312 6.57 12.97 -42.83
CA PRO A 312 5.27 12.74 -43.47
C PRO A 312 5.28 11.53 -44.42
N GLU A 313 6.47 11.15 -44.94
CA GLU A 313 6.68 10.02 -45.83
C GLU A 313 6.32 8.66 -45.21
N LEU A 314 6.37 8.55 -43.86
CA LEU A 314 6.00 7.33 -43.13
C LEU A 314 4.48 7.18 -42.96
N ILE A 315 3.72 8.24 -43.19
CA ILE A 315 2.26 8.22 -43.04
C ILE A 315 1.62 7.75 -44.37
N PRO A 316 0.64 6.84 -44.33
CA PRO A 316 -0.12 6.46 -45.55
C PRO A 316 -0.69 7.70 -46.23
N PRO A 317 -0.58 7.83 -47.59
CA PRO A 317 -0.94 9.06 -48.30
C PRO A 317 -2.37 9.52 -48.07
N GLN A 318 -3.31 8.60 -47.93
CA GLN A 318 -4.73 8.91 -47.66
C GLN A 318 -4.92 9.57 -46.27
N LEU A 319 -4.15 9.13 -45.27
CA LEU A 319 -4.21 9.71 -43.91
C LEU A 319 -3.48 11.04 -43.89
N LEU A 320 -2.30 11.13 -44.52
CA LEU A 320 -1.51 12.35 -44.63
C LEU A 320 -2.34 13.50 -45.25
N TYR A 321 -3.03 13.20 -46.35
CA TYR A 321 -3.91 14.20 -46.98
C TYR A 321 -5.00 14.72 -46.05
N LYS A 322 -5.60 13.83 -45.23
CA LYS A 322 -6.60 14.24 -44.24
C LYS A 322 -6.01 15.11 -43.12
N ILE A 323 -4.79 14.77 -42.64
CA ILE A 323 -4.09 15.54 -41.61
C ILE A 323 -3.75 16.94 -42.15
N GLU A 324 -3.14 17.03 -43.33
CA GLU A 324 -2.81 18.31 -43.95
C GLU A 324 -4.04 19.19 -44.25
N ALA A 325 -5.12 18.57 -44.70
CA ALA A 325 -6.37 19.32 -44.97
C ALA A 325 -6.96 19.88 -43.66
N ALA A 326 -6.92 19.12 -42.59
CA ALA A 326 -7.38 19.55 -41.28
C ALA A 326 -6.48 20.66 -40.69
N GLU A 327 -5.15 20.54 -40.83
CA GLU A 327 -4.18 21.53 -40.34
C GLU A 327 -4.31 22.87 -41.08
N LYS A 328 -4.51 22.84 -42.40
CA LYS A 328 -4.74 24.07 -43.19
C LYS A 328 -6.02 24.81 -42.79
N ALA A 329 -6.96 24.17 -42.13
CA ALA A 329 -8.19 24.79 -41.65
C ALA A 329 -8.03 25.40 -40.24
N THR A 330 -6.91 25.17 -39.53
CA THR A 330 -6.66 25.68 -38.18
C THR A 330 -5.68 26.86 -38.18
N PRO A 331 -5.79 27.81 -37.23
CA PRO A 331 -4.91 28.96 -37.14
C PRO A 331 -3.55 28.67 -36.50
N LEU A 332 -3.41 27.56 -35.78
CA LEU A 332 -2.20 27.18 -35.06
C LEU A 332 -1.42 26.05 -35.79
N PRO A 333 -0.08 26.07 -35.77
CA PRO A 333 0.70 24.94 -36.26
C PRO A 333 0.42 23.73 -35.38
N LEU A 334 0.47 22.52 -35.97
CA LEU A 334 0.12 21.24 -35.36
C LEU A 334 0.77 20.99 -34.00
N PHE A 335 2.04 21.38 -33.84
CA PHE A 335 2.76 21.31 -32.57
C PHE A 335 2.11 22.14 -31.45
N ALA A 336 1.79 23.42 -31.77
CA ALA A 336 1.19 24.33 -30.80
C ALA A 336 -0.26 23.94 -30.47
N GLU A 337 -0.98 23.43 -31.45
CA GLU A 337 -2.32 22.89 -31.30
C GLU A 337 -2.32 21.67 -30.35
N MET A 338 -1.43 20.70 -30.58
CA MET A 338 -1.30 19.52 -29.72
C MET A 338 -0.98 19.91 -28.27
N LEU A 339 -0.06 20.86 -28.07
CA LEU A 339 0.30 21.34 -26.75
C LEU A 339 -0.88 22.02 -26.05
N LEU A 340 -1.62 22.87 -26.79
CA LEU A 340 -2.80 23.56 -26.27
C LEU A 340 -3.89 22.57 -25.86
N VAL A 341 -4.20 21.57 -26.71
CA VAL A 341 -5.23 20.56 -26.41
C VAL A 341 -4.84 19.76 -25.15
N ILE A 342 -3.59 19.32 -25.04
CA ILE A 342 -3.11 18.61 -23.83
C ILE A 342 -3.28 19.47 -22.58
N LEU A 343 -2.87 20.75 -22.63
CA LEU A 343 -3.03 21.65 -21.48
C LEU A 343 -4.50 21.89 -21.11
N LEU A 344 -5.38 22.05 -22.09
CA LEU A 344 -6.82 22.20 -21.85
C LEU A 344 -7.42 20.93 -21.21
N LEU A 345 -7.05 19.75 -21.69
CA LEU A 345 -7.49 18.49 -21.08
C LEU A 345 -7.00 18.35 -19.64
N GLU A 346 -5.78 18.80 -19.32
CA GLU A 346 -5.29 18.82 -17.94
C GLU A 346 -6.07 19.82 -17.05
N VAL A 347 -6.39 21.00 -17.57
CA VAL A 347 -7.23 21.97 -16.83
C VAL A 347 -8.62 21.40 -16.54
N ILE A 348 -9.24 20.73 -17.52
CA ILE A 348 -10.55 20.10 -17.34
C ILE A 348 -10.48 18.98 -16.29
N ARG A 349 -9.44 18.16 -16.34
CA ARG A 349 -9.22 17.11 -15.36
C ARG A 349 -9.01 17.68 -13.95
N GLU A 350 -8.14 18.67 -13.80
CA GLU A 350 -7.87 19.32 -12.51
C GLU A 350 -9.13 19.97 -11.94
N ALA A 351 -9.94 20.62 -12.80
CA ALA A 351 -11.24 21.13 -12.41
C ALA A 351 -12.19 20.01 -11.93
N GLY A 352 -12.20 18.85 -12.65
CA GLY A 352 -13.03 17.71 -12.30
C GLY A 352 -12.68 17.12 -10.91
N LEU A 353 -11.41 17.10 -10.54
CA LEU A 353 -10.96 16.59 -9.23
C LEU A 353 -11.38 17.51 -8.05
N ARG A 354 -11.56 18.82 -8.31
CA ARG A 354 -11.91 19.79 -7.27
C ARG A 354 -13.41 20.03 -7.14
N MET A 355 -14.21 19.50 -8.05
CA MET A 355 -15.66 19.68 -8.01
C MET A 355 -16.36 18.61 -7.16
N PRO A 356 -17.49 18.95 -6.52
CA PRO A 356 -18.37 17.97 -5.91
C PRO A 356 -18.80 16.93 -6.96
N GLN A 357 -18.90 15.67 -6.56
CA GLN A 357 -19.23 14.54 -7.47
C GLN A 357 -20.53 14.77 -8.25
N SER A 358 -21.50 15.45 -7.67
CA SER A 358 -22.78 15.77 -8.30
C SER A 358 -22.66 16.69 -9.53
N LEU A 359 -21.62 17.52 -9.59
CA LEU A 359 -21.36 18.44 -10.69
C LEU A 359 -20.34 17.92 -11.70
N GLY A 360 -19.46 17.01 -11.28
CA GLY A 360 -18.36 16.50 -12.10
C GLY A 360 -18.80 15.87 -13.41
N HIS A 361 -19.90 15.09 -13.41
CA HIS A 361 -20.46 14.50 -14.62
C HIS A 361 -20.97 15.55 -15.62
N SER A 362 -21.66 16.60 -15.14
CA SER A 362 -22.20 17.66 -15.98
C SER A 362 -21.09 18.46 -16.63
N VAL A 363 -20.04 18.79 -15.88
CA VAL A 363 -18.89 19.55 -16.41
C VAL A 363 -18.09 18.72 -17.41
N SER A 364 -17.88 17.43 -17.16
CA SER A 364 -17.22 16.55 -18.12
C SER A 364 -17.98 16.45 -19.44
N LEU A 365 -19.33 16.41 -19.40
CA LEU A 365 -20.17 16.42 -20.59
C LEU A 365 -20.05 17.75 -21.38
N VAL A 366 -20.10 18.88 -20.68
CA VAL A 366 -19.93 20.22 -21.30
C VAL A 366 -18.53 20.37 -21.89
N ALA A 367 -17.49 19.91 -21.18
CA ALA A 367 -16.13 19.94 -21.69
C ALA A 367 -15.95 19.09 -22.95
N ALA A 368 -16.55 17.88 -22.98
CA ALA A 368 -16.54 17.04 -24.17
C ALA A 368 -17.24 17.69 -25.36
N LEU A 369 -18.37 18.37 -25.13
CA LEU A 369 -19.09 19.10 -26.17
C LEU A 369 -18.28 20.31 -26.71
N ILE A 370 -17.67 21.07 -25.80
CA ILE A 370 -16.87 22.24 -26.19
C ILE A 370 -15.64 21.83 -27.00
N LEU A 371 -14.87 20.86 -26.51
CA LEU A 371 -13.67 20.39 -27.20
C LEU A 371 -13.98 19.53 -28.42
N GLY A 372 -15.01 18.66 -28.32
CA GLY A 372 -15.37 17.74 -29.41
C GLY A 372 -16.02 18.46 -30.59
N ASP A 373 -17.10 19.24 -30.37
CA ASP A 373 -17.89 19.78 -31.45
C ASP A 373 -17.57 21.25 -31.72
N ALA A 374 -17.56 22.10 -30.68
CA ALA A 374 -17.42 23.55 -30.89
C ALA A 374 -16.03 23.93 -31.40
N ALA A 375 -14.95 23.35 -30.83
CA ALA A 375 -13.59 23.66 -31.25
C ALA A 375 -13.27 23.18 -32.67
N ILE A 376 -13.84 22.06 -33.09
CA ILE A 376 -13.70 21.55 -34.46
C ILE A 376 -14.56 22.38 -35.42
N ALA A 377 -15.81 22.64 -35.07
CA ALA A 377 -16.74 23.40 -35.93
C ALA A 377 -16.27 24.82 -36.19
N THR A 378 -15.59 25.44 -35.25
CA THR A 378 -14.99 26.80 -35.42
C THR A 378 -13.64 26.78 -36.14
N GLY A 379 -13.07 25.62 -36.44
CA GLY A 379 -11.74 25.47 -37.03
C GLY A 379 -10.60 25.91 -36.11
N LEU A 380 -10.83 25.95 -34.80
CA LEU A 380 -9.78 26.25 -33.81
C LEU A 380 -8.86 25.09 -33.58
N MET A 381 -9.37 23.85 -33.71
CA MET A 381 -8.64 22.62 -33.48
C MET A 381 -8.96 21.57 -34.55
N SER A 382 -7.96 20.81 -34.94
CA SER A 382 -8.09 19.75 -35.94
C SER A 382 -8.55 18.43 -35.32
N THR A 383 -9.39 17.67 -36.04
CA THR A 383 -9.89 16.36 -35.58
C THR A 383 -8.78 15.37 -35.27
N PRO A 384 -7.69 15.23 -36.07
CA PRO A 384 -6.61 14.28 -35.75
C PRO A 384 -5.91 14.59 -34.43
N VAL A 385 -5.66 15.86 -34.10
CA VAL A 385 -5.02 16.28 -32.85
C VAL A 385 -5.90 15.94 -31.65
N ILE A 386 -7.20 16.28 -31.71
CA ILE A 386 -8.14 15.97 -30.63
C ILE A 386 -8.24 14.44 -30.44
N PHE A 387 -8.27 13.66 -31.51
CA PHE A 387 -8.34 12.20 -31.44
C PHE A 387 -7.12 11.61 -30.71
N VAL A 388 -5.90 12.01 -31.09
CA VAL A 388 -4.66 11.54 -30.44
C VAL A 388 -4.60 12.00 -28.98
N ALA A 389 -4.89 13.24 -28.69
CA ALA A 389 -4.87 13.79 -27.33
C ALA A 389 -5.90 13.09 -26.42
N SER A 390 -7.11 12.79 -26.95
CA SER A 390 -8.17 12.09 -26.21
C SER A 390 -7.77 10.67 -25.85
N ILE A 391 -7.22 9.89 -26.80
CA ILE A 391 -6.73 8.53 -26.53
C ILE A 391 -5.67 8.55 -25.43
N THR A 392 -4.71 9.45 -25.50
CA THR A 392 -3.65 9.54 -24.49
C THR A 392 -4.15 9.96 -23.12
N SER A 393 -5.16 10.83 -23.07
CA SER A 393 -5.79 11.25 -21.84
C SER A 393 -6.64 10.16 -21.18
N ILE A 394 -7.22 9.26 -21.98
CA ILE A 394 -7.89 8.05 -21.45
C ILE A 394 -6.86 7.02 -21.01
N ALA A 395 -5.79 6.82 -21.77
CA ALA A 395 -4.77 5.82 -21.46
C ALA A 395 -4.06 6.07 -20.13
N VAL A 396 -3.94 7.32 -19.68
CA VAL A 396 -3.31 7.66 -18.39
C VAL A 396 -4.09 7.11 -17.18
N PHE A 397 -5.42 6.96 -17.29
CA PHE A 397 -6.24 6.40 -16.21
C PHE A 397 -6.04 4.90 -15.98
N VAL A 398 -5.42 4.21 -16.93
CA VAL A 398 -5.07 2.79 -16.78
C VAL A 398 -3.93 2.59 -15.76
N THR A 399 -3.06 3.61 -15.59
CA THR A 399 -1.92 3.57 -14.66
C THR A 399 -1.92 4.80 -13.75
N PRO A 400 -2.88 4.92 -12.83
CA PRO A 400 -3.06 6.14 -12.03
C PRO A 400 -1.86 6.45 -11.13
N ALA A 401 -1.12 5.45 -10.66
CA ALA A 401 0.09 5.63 -9.85
C ALA A 401 1.22 6.37 -10.58
N LEU A 402 1.24 6.34 -11.91
CA LEU A 402 2.23 7.02 -12.75
C LEU A 402 1.69 8.31 -13.39
N TYR A 403 0.54 8.80 -12.93
CA TYR A 403 -0.09 9.98 -13.53
C TYR A 403 0.83 11.21 -13.57
N GLU A 404 1.41 11.58 -12.41
CA GLU A 404 2.26 12.77 -12.29
C GLU A 404 3.47 12.71 -13.23
N PRO A 405 4.32 11.66 -13.19
CA PRO A 405 5.46 11.57 -14.10
C PRO A 405 5.04 11.43 -15.56
N ALA A 406 3.94 10.73 -15.87
CA ALA A 406 3.48 10.55 -17.25
C ALA A 406 3.01 11.86 -17.87
N THR A 407 2.30 12.71 -17.11
CA THR A 407 1.84 14.01 -17.58
C THR A 407 3.00 14.96 -17.89
N LEU A 408 3.97 15.07 -16.97
CA LEU A 408 5.16 15.91 -17.18
C LEU A 408 6.01 15.41 -18.37
N LEU A 409 6.20 14.11 -18.46
CA LEU A 409 6.91 13.49 -19.58
C LEU A 409 6.19 13.71 -20.91
N ARG A 410 4.87 13.55 -20.96
CA ARG A 410 4.05 13.76 -22.17
C ARG A 410 4.26 15.17 -22.71
N ILE A 411 4.15 16.20 -21.87
CA ILE A 411 4.39 17.58 -22.26
C ILE A 411 5.83 17.76 -22.75
N GLY A 412 6.81 17.23 -22.00
CA GLY A 412 8.22 17.28 -22.37
C GLY A 412 8.54 16.58 -23.71
N VAL A 413 7.91 15.42 -23.97
CA VAL A 413 8.07 14.67 -25.23
C VAL A 413 7.48 15.44 -26.41
N VAL A 414 6.28 16.07 -26.24
CA VAL A 414 5.67 16.89 -27.29
C VAL A 414 6.54 18.09 -27.63
N VAL A 415 7.07 18.79 -26.60
CA VAL A 415 7.99 19.93 -26.81
C VAL A 415 9.27 19.48 -27.51
N ALA A 416 9.91 18.40 -27.06
CA ALA A 416 11.11 17.87 -27.67
C ALA A 416 10.90 17.42 -29.13
N ALA A 417 9.78 16.73 -29.40
CA ALA A 417 9.41 16.29 -30.74
C ALA A 417 9.07 17.48 -31.66
N GLY A 418 8.37 18.50 -31.15
CA GLY A 418 8.03 19.68 -31.94
C GLY A 418 9.24 20.55 -32.31
N LEU A 419 10.25 20.64 -31.42
CA LEU A 419 11.46 21.45 -31.65
C LEU A 419 12.55 20.73 -32.44
N ALA A 420 12.76 19.43 -32.19
CA ALA A 420 13.89 18.67 -32.73
C ALA A 420 13.46 17.41 -33.49
N GLY A 421 12.18 17.22 -33.74
CA GLY A 421 11.66 16.08 -34.52
C GLY A 421 12.05 14.71 -33.96
N PRO A 422 12.53 13.80 -34.84
CA PRO A 422 12.92 12.45 -34.42
C PRO A 422 14.05 12.42 -33.37
N VAL A 423 14.98 13.37 -33.46
CA VAL A 423 16.11 13.48 -32.52
C VAL A 423 15.58 13.87 -31.13
N GLY A 424 14.62 14.80 -31.08
CA GLY A 424 13.96 15.19 -29.83
C GLY A 424 13.18 14.02 -29.19
N LEU A 425 12.45 13.26 -30.02
CA LEU A 425 11.70 12.09 -29.55
C LEU A 425 12.64 11.01 -28.97
N ALA A 426 13.74 10.69 -29.69
CA ALA A 426 14.77 9.77 -29.22
C ALA A 426 15.43 10.28 -27.93
N GLY A 427 15.79 11.57 -27.87
CA GLY A 427 16.36 12.21 -26.70
C GLY A 427 15.45 12.08 -25.47
N ALA A 428 14.16 12.35 -25.62
CA ALA A 428 13.15 12.21 -24.56
C ALA A 428 13.06 10.73 -24.07
N PHE A 429 13.12 9.76 -24.99
CA PHE A 429 13.18 8.35 -24.63
C PHE A 429 14.41 8.00 -23.78
N PHE A 430 15.61 8.50 -24.17
CA PHE A 430 16.84 8.32 -23.37
C PHE A 430 16.74 9.00 -22.00
N VAL A 431 16.16 10.18 -21.91
CA VAL A 431 15.93 10.87 -20.63
C VAL A 431 15.03 10.03 -19.72
N LEU A 432 13.95 9.43 -20.26
CA LEU A 432 13.11 8.49 -19.52
C LEU A 432 13.92 7.30 -19.00
N LEU A 433 14.69 6.64 -19.84
CA LEU A 433 15.52 5.49 -19.45
C LEU A 433 16.56 5.85 -18.38
N LEU A 434 17.24 6.97 -18.54
CA LEU A 434 18.20 7.47 -17.55
C LEU A 434 17.55 7.82 -16.23
N SER A 435 16.38 8.46 -16.24
CA SER A 435 15.61 8.77 -15.04
C SER A 435 15.18 7.52 -14.30
N LEU A 436 14.67 6.50 -14.99
CA LEU A 436 14.29 5.22 -14.40
C LEU A 436 15.48 4.45 -13.83
N SER A 437 16.59 4.42 -14.60
CA SER A 437 17.82 3.70 -14.20
C SER A 437 18.55 4.37 -13.04
N GLY A 438 18.51 5.71 -12.96
CA GLY A 438 19.10 6.49 -11.88
C GLY A 438 18.26 6.52 -10.59
N THR A 439 17.01 6.04 -10.65
CA THR A 439 16.12 6.02 -9.50
C THR A 439 16.32 4.75 -8.68
N GLY A 440 16.45 4.91 -7.37
CA GLY A 440 16.54 3.82 -6.40
C GLY A 440 16.43 4.33 -4.98
N MET A 441 16.07 3.45 -4.06
CA MET A 441 15.86 3.76 -2.65
C MET A 441 16.39 2.64 -1.76
N LEU A 442 17.05 3.00 -0.67
CA LEU A 442 17.52 2.04 0.34
C LEU A 442 18.39 0.91 -0.27
N GLY A 443 19.13 1.24 -1.35
CA GLY A 443 19.97 0.30 -2.05
C GLY A 443 19.25 -0.67 -3.00
N VAL A 444 17.94 -0.48 -3.24
CA VAL A 444 17.16 -1.22 -4.23
C VAL A 444 16.96 -0.34 -5.46
N PRO A 445 17.43 -0.78 -6.66
CA PRO A 445 17.14 -0.07 -7.90
C PRO A 445 15.63 -0.12 -8.22
N TYR A 446 15.07 0.98 -8.71
CA TYR A 446 13.65 1.06 -9.08
C TYR A 446 13.28 0.07 -10.20
N LEU A 447 14.20 -0.18 -11.13
CA LEU A 447 14.09 -1.18 -12.19
C LEU A 447 14.57 -2.58 -11.80
N ALA A 448 14.63 -2.94 -10.51
CA ALA A 448 15.21 -4.22 -10.05
C ALA A 448 14.57 -5.47 -10.68
N GLN A 449 13.37 -5.35 -11.22
CA GLN A 449 12.64 -6.43 -11.88
C GLN A 449 12.89 -6.52 -13.39
N HIS A 450 13.43 -5.47 -14.01
CA HIS A 450 13.70 -5.42 -15.46
C HIS A 450 15.21 -5.30 -15.75
N PRO A 451 15.73 -5.92 -16.77
CA PRO A 451 15.21 -6.92 -17.71
C PRO A 451 15.80 -8.33 -17.51
N PHE A 452 16.06 -8.77 -16.26
CA PHE A 452 16.78 -10.02 -16.02
C PHE A 452 15.84 -11.21 -15.80
N PRO A 453 15.67 -12.10 -16.82
CA PRO A 453 14.74 -13.24 -16.75
C PRO A 453 15.15 -14.31 -15.72
N GLN A 454 16.33 -14.21 -15.11
CA GLN A 454 16.84 -15.19 -14.15
C GLN A 454 16.50 -14.86 -12.67
N SER A 455 15.81 -13.75 -12.41
CA SER A 455 15.44 -13.39 -11.04
C SER A 455 14.03 -13.90 -10.71
N PRO A 456 13.79 -14.37 -9.48
CA PRO A 456 12.44 -14.71 -9.02
C PRO A 456 11.43 -13.58 -9.19
N LEU A 457 11.90 -12.33 -9.18
CA LEU A 457 11.15 -11.11 -9.46
C LEU A 457 10.64 -11.04 -10.91
N ALA A 458 11.37 -11.60 -11.88
CA ALA A 458 10.95 -11.61 -13.28
C ALA A 458 9.78 -12.58 -13.55
N GLU A 459 9.54 -13.53 -12.63
CA GLU A 459 8.43 -14.48 -12.74
C GLU A 459 7.07 -13.85 -12.44
N ASP A 460 7.04 -12.70 -11.79
CA ASP A 460 5.82 -11.91 -11.50
C ASP A 460 5.91 -10.49 -12.08
N GLY A 461 6.69 -10.28 -13.12
CA GLY A 461 6.81 -9.01 -13.83
C GLY A 461 5.71 -8.83 -14.89
N ILE A 462 6.13 -8.56 -16.14
CA ILE A 462 5.20 -8.39 -17.30
C ILE A 462 4.40 -9.65 -17.54
N ILE A 463 5.07 -10.82 -17.54
CA ILE A 463 4.43 -12.13 -17.71
C ILE A 463 4.30 -12.78 -16.34
N ARG A 464 3.08 -12.90 -15.88
CA ARG A 464 2.78 -13.54 -14.61
C ARG A 464 2.75 -15.05 -14.75
N ARG A 465 3.51 -15.77 -13.92
CA ARG A 465 3.38 -17.22 -13.80
C ARG A 465 2.18 -17.62 -12.93
N ASN A 466 1.79 -18.89 -13.01
CA ASN A 466 0.68 -19.42 -12.22
C ASN A 466 0.95 -19.22 -10.72
N TYR A 467 -0.05 -18.74 -9.98
CA TYR A 467 0.04 -18.44 -8.52
C TYR A 467 0.55 -19.63 -7.70
N ARG A 468 0.19 -20.87 -8.09
CA ARG A 468 0.71 -22.10 -7.46
C ARG A 468 2.22 -22.22 -7.54
N HIS A 469 2.86 -21.64 -8.55
CA HIS A 469 4.32 -21.64 -8.69
C HIS A 469 4.95 -20.51 -7.89
N LEU A 470 4.36 -19.33 -7.91
CA LEU A 470 4.80 -18.15 -7.16
C LEU A 470 4.74 -18.40 -5.64
N SER A 471 3.65 -19.01 -5.14
CA SER A 471 3.45 -19.28 -3.70
C SER A 471 4.47 -20.25 -3.10
N ARG A 472 5.11 -21.12 -3.91
CA ARG A 472 6.09 -22.09 -3.42
C ARG A 472 7.48 -21.51 -3.13
N LYS A 473 7.84 -20.38 -3.74
CA LYS A 473 9.21 -19.83 -3.68
C LYS A 473 9.45 -18.80 -2.59
N GLY A 474 8.43 -18.36 -1.87
CA GLY A 474 8.57 -17.34 -0.82
C GLY A 474 9.28 -16.10 -1.34
N PHE A 475 8.56 -15.20 -1.98
CA PHE A 475 9.13 -13.97 -2.52
C PHE A 475 9.68 -13.08 -1.41
N ASN A 476 10.93 -12.62 -1.57
CA ASN A 476 11.53 -11.62 -0.70
C ASN A 476 12.41 -10.69 -1.53
N ILE A 477 12.14 -9.39 -1.49
CA ILE A 477 12.85 -8.38 -2.26
C ILE A 477 14.38 -8.34 -1.97
N TRP A 478 14.80 -8.84 -0.79
CA TRP A 478 16.19 -8.83 -0.29
C TRP A 478 16.98 -10.09 -0.62
N GLN A 479 16.37 -11.19 -1.04
CA GLN A 479 17.07 -12.46 -1.32
C GLN A 479 18.14 -12.38 -2.41
N LYS A 480 18.19 -11.28 -3.18
CA LYS A 480 19.21 -11.06 -4.22
C LYS A 480 20.61 -10.76 -3.70
N ARG A 481 20.80 -10.44 -2.41
CA ARG A 481 22.10 -9.99 -1.89
C ARG A 481 22.93 -11.05 -1.17
N ARG A 482 22.45 -12.28 -1.04
CA ARG A 482 23.34 -13.35 -0.56
C ARG A 482 24.14 -13.88 -1.76
N PRO A 483 25.46 -13.63 -1.86
CA PRO A 483 26.30 -14.37 -2.79
C PRO A 483 26.10 -15.85 -2.43
N ARG A 484 25.87 -16.67 -3.42
CA ARG A 484 25.92 -18.12 -3.23
C ARG A 484 27.32 -18.43 -2.70
N ALA A 485 27.38 -18.87 -1.43
CA ALA A 485 28.57 -19.48 -0.89
C ALA A 485 28.81 -20.83 -1.56
#